data_cf8919aca14584550876fed92ef051b1
#
_entry.id   cf8919aca14584550876fed92ef051b1
#
_cell.length_a   1.000
_cell.length_b   1.000
_cell.length_c   1.000
_cell.angle_alpha   90.00
_cell.angle_beta   90.00
_cell.angle_gamma   90.00
#
_symmetry.space_group_name_H-M   'P 1'
#
loop_
_entity.id
_entity.type
_entity.pdbx_description
1 polymer ?
#
loop_
_entity_poly.entity_id
_entity_poly.type
_entity_poly.pdbx_seq_one_letter_code
_entity_poly.pdbx_strand_id
1 'polypeptide(L)'
;MTKSTHYAKKGEVERKWVLIDADGATLGRLATRAAMILRGKDKPQYTPNADTGDFVIVINADKVRLTGTKAEHKSYWRHSGWLGGLKTESFADVMAKRSERVIEHAVKGMLPKTTLGRQQGMKLKVYAGPEHPHAAQNPTKIDLEA
;
A
#
# COMPACT_ATOMS: atom_id res chain seq x y z
N MET A 1 -8.47 -12.34 -39.84
CA MET A 1 -8.82 -12.11 -38.43
C MET A 1 -7.84 -11.12 -37.83
N THR A 2 -8.28 -9.90 -37.58
CA THR A 2 -7.45 -8.88 -36.93
C THR A 2 -7.34 -9.22 -35.43
N LYS A 3 -6.16 -9.66 -34.99
CA LYS A 3 -5.88 -9.86 -33.57
C LYS A 3 -5.82 -8.50 -32.88
N SER A 4 -6.91 -8.04 -32.27
CA SER A 4 -6.90 -6.84 -31.44
C SER A 4 -6.30 -7.16 -30.07
N THR A 5 -5.41 -6.32 -29.60
CA THR A 5 -4.86 -6.41 -28.24
C THR A 5 -5.97 -6.06 -27.25
N HIS A 6 -6.16 -6.87 -26.22
CA HIS A 6 -7.12 -6.59 -25.15
C HIS A 6 -6.70 -5.31 -24.39
N TYR A 7 -7.63 -4.39 -24.25
CA TYR A 7 -7.47 -3.16 -23.50
C TYR A 7 -8.53 -3.11 -22.38
N ALA A 8 -8.07 -3.01 -21.13
CA ALA A 8 -8.96 -2.95 -19.98
C ALA A 8 -9.71 -1.62 -19.92
N LYS A 9 -11.03 -1.64 -20.10
CA LYS A 9 -11.89 -0.46 -19.98
C LYS A 9 -12.36 -0.26 -18.56
N LYS A 10 -12.67 1.01 -18.22
CA LYS A 10 -13.24 1.36 -16.93
C LYS A 10 -14.60 0.66 -16.78
N GLY A 11 -14.74 -0.19 -15.76
CA GLY A 11 -15.97 -0.94 -15.47
C GLY A 11 -15.95 -2.41 -15.88
N GLU A 12 -15.05 -2.84 -16.76
CA GLU A 12 -14.91 -4.26 -17.16
C GLU A 12 -14.02 -5.05 -16.20
N VAL A 13 -13.23 -4.35 -15.37
CA VAL A 13 -12.26 -5.00 -14.47
C VAL A 13 -12.92 -5.37 -13.16
N GLU A 14 -12.99 -6.68 -12.87
CA GLU A 14 -13.38 -7.17 -11.55
C GLU A 14 -12.31 -6.82 -10.53
N ARG A 15 -12.73 -6.21 -9.43
CA ARG A 15 -11.86 -5.84 -8.29
C ARG A 15 -12.15 -6.73 -7.11
N LYS A 16 -11.12 -7.40 -6.62
CA LYS A 16 -11.18 -8.25 -5.43
C LYS A 16 -10.68 -7.49 -4.22
N TRP A 17 -11.01 -8.02 -3.06
CA TRP A 17 -10.47 -7.55 -1.78
C TRP A 17 -9.44 -8.55 -1.28
N VAL A 18 -8.27 -8.03 -0.95
CA VAL A 18 -7.12 -8.82 -0.51
C VAL A 18 -6.74 -8.39 0.89
N LEU A 19 -6.57 -9.36 1.78
CA LEU A 19 -6.12 -9.16 3.16
C LEU A 19 -4.66 -9.59 3.27
N ILE A 20 -3.82 -8.71 3.79
CA ILE A 20 -2.40 -8.96 4.07
C ILE A 20 -2.17 -8.78 5.57
N ASP A 21 -1.52 -9.76 6.19
CA ASP A 21 -1.11 -9.68 7.58
C ASP A 21 0.32 -9.11 7.65
N ALA A 22 0.48 -8.04 8.43
CA ALA A 22 1.78 -7.38 8.60
C ALA A 22 2.57 -7.91 9.80
N ASP A 23 2.05 -8.89 10.54
CA ASP A 23 2.72 -9.42 11.73
C ASP A 23 4.09 -10.00 11.38
N GLY A 24 5.14 -9.41 11.95
CA GLY A 24 6.52 -9.79 11.70
C GLY A 24 7.06 -9.52 10.29
N ALA A 25 6.23 -8.96 9.41
CA ALA A 25 6.62 -8.70 8.02
C ALA A 25 7.61 -7.54 7.89
N THR A 26 8.51 -7.64 6.93
CA THR A 26 9.42 -6.54 6.58
C THR A 26 8.67 -5.45 5.82
N LEU A 27 8.71 -4.21 6.30
CA LEU A 27 7.99 -3.06 5.72
C LEU A 27 8.18 -2.94 4.20
N GLY A 28 9.42 -3.07 3.70
CA GLY A 28 9.71 -2.90 2.27
C GLY A 28 9.07 -3.99 1.41
N ARG A 29 9.15 -5.25 1.81
CA ARG A 29 8.56 -6.38 1.08
C ARG A 29 7.04 -6.31 1.10
N LEU A 30 6.44 -6.04 2.26
CA LEU A 30 5.00 -5.82 2.40
C LEU A 30 4.52 -4.68 1.49
N ALA A 31 5.21 -3.54 1.50
CA ALA A 31 4.84 -2.39 0.68
C ALA A 31 4.97 -2.67 -0.83
N THR A 32 6.00 -3.42 -1.24
CA THR A 32 6.17 -3.83 -2.64
C THR A 32 5.02 -4.74 -3.09
N ARG A 33 4.67 -5.75 -2.28
CA ARG A 33 3.57 -6.67 -2.60
C ARG A 33 2.23 -5.93 -2.67
N ALA A 34 1.93 -5.09 -1.69
CA ALA A 34 0.73 -4.26 -1.68
C ALA A 34 0.66 -3.34 -2.91
N ALA A 35 1.76 -2.69 -3.28
CA ALA A 35 1.80 -1.81 -4.44
C ALA A 35 1.59 -2.57 -5.77
N MET A 36 2.10 -3.80 -5.90
CA MET A 36 1.86 -4.65 -7.07
C MET A 36 0.38 -4.99 -7.23
N ILE A 37 -0.29 -5.39 -6.15
CA ILE A 37 -1.72 -5.72 -6.14
C ILE A 37 -2.57 -4.47 -6.44
N LEU A 38 -2.27 -3.33 -5.81
CA LEU A 38 -2.96 -2.06 -6.03
C LEU A 38 -2.87 -1.56 -7.47
N ARG A 39 -1.74 -1.80 -8.14
CA ARG A 39 -1.56 -1.49 -9.57
C ARG A 39 -2.18 -2.54 -10.49
N GLY A 40 -2.43 -3.74 -9.98
CA GLY A 40 -2.93 -4.87 -10.78
C GLY A 40 -1.86 -5.56 -11.62
N LYS A 41 -0.57 -5.46 -11.25
CA LYS A 41 0.52 -6.13 -11.96
C LYS A 41 0.43 -7.67 -11.92
N ASP A 42 -0.31 -8.20 -10.97
CA ASP A 42 -0.54 -9.64 -10.81
C ASP A 42 -1.58 -10.17 -11.84
N LYS A 43 -2.28 -9.28 -12.51
CA LYS A 43 -3.34 -9.64 -13.46
C LYS A 43 -2.83 -9.65 -14.90
N PRO A 44 -3.23 -10.64 -15.72
CA PRO A 44 -2.86 -10.66 -17.15
C PRO A 44 -3.45 -9.48 -17.93
N GLN A 45 -4.53 -8.87 -17.43
CA GLN A 45 -5.19 -7.69 -18.01
C GLN A 45 -4.49 -6.37 -17.66
N TYR A 46 -3.32 -6.42 -16.99
CA TYR A 46 -2.63 -5.20 -16.58
C TYR A 46 -2.39 -4.24 -17.73
N THR A 47 -2.87 -3.01 -17.57
CA THR A 47 -2.70 -1.92 -18.52
C THR A 47 -2.20 -0.68 -17.76
N PRO A 48 -1.06 -0.06 -18.15
CA PRO A 48 -0.46 1.03 -17.36
C PRO A 48 -1.31 2.28 -17.19
N ASN A 49 -2.23 2.54 -18.12
CA ASN A 49 -3.09 3.72 -18.14
C ASN A 49 -4.50 3.46 -17.59
N ALA A 50 -4.81 2.23 -17.19
CA ALA A 50 -6.09 1.87 -16.58
C ALA A 50 -5.89 1.35 -15.14
N ASP A 51 -6.88 1.55 -14.29
CA ASP A 51 -6.87 1.03 -12.93
C ASP A 51 -7.43 -0.40 -12.91
N THR A 52 -6.53 -1.38 -13.02
CA THR A 52 -6.84 -2.82 -13.00
C THR A 52 -6.63 -3.47 -11.64
N GLY A 53 -6.12 -2.73 -10.65
CA GLY A 53 -5.74 -3.26 -9.35
C GLY A 53 -6.90 -3.54 -8.41
N ASP A 54 -6.61 -4.34 -7.39
CA ASP A 54 -7.53 -4.78 -6.35
C ASP A 54 -7.48 -3.86 -5.12
N PHE A 55 -8.44 -4.03 -4.21
CA PHE A 55 -8.41 -3.41 -2.90
C PHE A 55 -7.49 -4.20 -1.98
N VAL A 56 -6.69 -3.50 -1.17
CA VAL A 56 -5.75 -4.12 -0.23
C VAL A 56 -6.09 -3.65 1.18
N ILE A 57 -6.29 -4.62 2.07
CA ILE A 57 -6.43 -4.41 3.51
C ILE A 57 -5.15 -4.94 4.16
N VAL A 58 -4.53 -4.12 5.00
CA VAL A 58 -3.38 -4.53 5.81
C VAL A 58 -3.77 -4.45 7.27
N ILE A 59 -3.58 -5.54 8.00
CA ILE A 59 -3.82 -5.65 9.44
C ILE A 59 -2.50 -5.79 10.21
N ASN A 60 -2.55 -5.60 11.53
CA ASN A 60 -1.40 -5.69 12.44
C ASN A 60 -0.23 -4.73 12.06
N ALA A 61 -0.58 -3.50 11.65
CA ALA A 61 0.44 -2.53 11.23
C ALA A 61 1.42 -2.13 12.35
N ASP A 62 1.05 -2.33 13.59
CA ASP A 62 1.88 -2.10 14.79
C ASP A 62 3.04 -3.09 14.94
N LYS A 63 2.96 -4.27 14.28
CA LYS A 63 3.96 -5.33 14.37
C LYS A 63 4.92 -5.40 13.18
N VAL A 64 4.85 -4.43 12.28
CA VAL A 64 5.74 -4.38 11.10
C VAL A 64 7.19 -4.13 11.53
N ARG A 65 8.14 -4.77 10.85
CA ARG A 65 9.56 -4.66 11.16
C ARG A 65 10.34 -3.91 10.09
N LEU A 66 11.40 -3.23 10.54
CA LEU A 66 12.46 -2.71 9.69
C LEU A 66 13.71 -3.59 9.84
N THR A 67 14.48 -3.73 8.77
CA THR A 67 15.74 -4.48 8.77
C THR A 67 16.94 -3.57 8.99
N GLY A 68 17.99 -4.10 9.64
CA GLY A 68 19.22 -3.38 9.94
C GLY A 68 18.99 -2.20 10.88
N THR A 69 19.82 -1.17 10.77
CA THR A 69 19.80 0.04 11.63
C THR A 69 18.70 1.05 11.24
N LYS A 70 17.82 0.70 10.30
CA LYS A 70 16.78 1.62 9.81
C LYS A 70 15.77 2.02 10.90
N ALA A 71 15.55 1.18 11.89
CA ALA A 71 14.64 1.50 12.99
C ALA A 71 15.09 2.75 13.78
N GLU A 72 16.41 2.97 13.87
CA GLU A 72 17.01 4.09 14.61
C GLU A 72 17.17 5.34 13.74
N HIS A 73 17.53 5.16 12.47
CA HIS A 73 17.90 6.28 11.58
C HIS A 73 16.79 6.76 10.65
N LYS A 74 15.71 5.96 10.46
CA LYS A 74 14.63 6.35 9.57
C LYS A 74 13.82 7.50 10.16
N SER A 75 13.74 8.60 9.40
CA SER A 75 12.92 9.76 9.76
C SER A 75 11.93 10.09 8.63
N TYR A 76 10.81 10.66 9.03
CA TYR A 76 9.80 11.22 8.14
C TYR A 76 9.84 12.73 8.25
N TRP A 77 9.91 13.41 7.14
CA TRP A 77 9.95 14.87 7.13
C TRP A 77 8.82 15.43 6.27
N ARG A 78 8.36 16.60 6.65
CA ARG A 78 7.41 17.41 5.89
C ARG A 78 7.77 18.88 6.02
N HIS A 79 7.47 19.65 5.00
CA HIS A 79 7.72 21.09 4.98
C HIS A 79 6.41 21.85 4.75
N SER A 80 6.14 22.89 5.53
CA SER A 80 4.91 23.68 5.40
C SER A 80 4.93 24.69 4.25
N GLY A 81 6.08 24.92 3.62
CA GLY A 81 6.31 25.97 2.62
C GLY A 81 6.80 27.31 3.19
N TRP A 82 6.80 27.48 4.50
CA TRP A 82 7.27 28.70 5.18
C TRP A 82 8.71 28.54 5.69
N LEU A 83 9.42 29.64 5.83
CA LEU A 83 10.76 29.66 6.44
C LEU A 83 10.73 28.97 7.81
N GLY A 84 11.67 28.04 8.06
CA GLY A 84 11.70 27.24 9.29
C GLY A 84 10.59 26.19 9.42
N GLY A 85 9.80 25.95 8.37
CA GLY A 85 8.67 25.04 8.38
C GLY A 85 8.99 23.55 8.21
N LEU A 86 10.26 23.13 8.30
CA LEU A 86 10.66 21.72 8.27
C LEU A 86 10.26 21.05 9.60
N LYS A 87 9.49 19.99 9.51
CA LYS A 87 9.14 19.11 10.64
C LYS A 87 9.63 17.70 10.35
N THR A 88 10.37 17.14 11.30
CA THR A 88 10.93 15.79 11.22
C THR A 88 10.40 14.96 12.38
N GLU A 89 9.95 13.75 12.10
CA GLU A 89 9.48 12.77 13.09
C GLU A 89 10.31 11.49 12.91
N SER A 90 10.76 10.87 14.01
CA SER A 90 11.45 9.59 13.95
C SER A 90 10.50 8.46 13.59
N PHE A 91 11.02 7.32 13.10
CA PHE A 91 10.20 6.14 12.86
C PHE A 91 9.49 5.67 14.14
N ALA A 92 10.18 5.66 15.27
CA ALA A 92 9.61 5.25 16.56
C ALA A 92 8.44 6.14 16.98
N ASP A 93 8.55 7.47 16.81
CA ASP A 93 7.47 8.41 17.13
C ASP A 93 6.24 8.19 16.25
N VAL A 94 6.44 7.94 14.95
CA VAL A 94 5.34 7.70 14.02
C VAL A 94 4.66 6.36 14.32
N MET A 95 5.43 5.32 14.63
CA MET A 95 4.88 4.02 15.04
C MET A 95 4.05 4.13 16.33
N ALA A 96 4.53 4.86 17.33
CA ALA A 96 3.81 5.04 18.59
C ALA A 96 2.51 5.84 18.43
N LYS A 97 2.50 6.83 17.53
CA LYS A 97 1.33 7.69 17.30
C LYS A 97 0.31 7.08 16.34
N ARG A 98 0.77 6.59 15.20
CA ARG A 98 -0.06 6.06 14.10
C ARG A 98 0.77 5.11 13.24
N SER A 99 0.81 3.84 13.58
CA SER A 99 1.53 2.80 12.85
C SER A 99 1.05 2.65 11.39
N GLU A 100 -0.24 2.92 11.13
CA GLU A 100 -0.81 2.83 9.79
C GLU A 100 -0.10 3.76 8.79
N ARG A 101 0.30 4.96 9.24
CA ARG A 101 0.99 5.95 8.38
C ARG A 101 2.32 5.45 7.84
N VAL A 102 3.00 4.59 8.58
CA VAL A 102 4.27 4.01 8.15
C VAL A 102 4.09 3.17 6.90
N ILE A 103 3.08 2.29 6.90
CA ILE A 103 2.75 1.43 5.77
C ILE A 103 2.18 2.26 4.61
N GLU A 104 1.23 3.16 4.89
CA GLU A 104 0.68 4.03 3.86
C GLU A 104 1.74 4.83 3.13
N HIS A 105 2.69 5.43 3.87
CA HIS A 105 3.77 6.22 3.29
C HIS A 105 4.69 5.36 2.43
N ALA A 106 5.02 4.15 2.88
CA ALA A 106 5.84 3.22 2.13
C ALA A 106 5.17 2.79 0.82
N VAL A 107 3.89 2.40 0.86
CA VAL A 107 3.12 1.98 -0.32
C VAL A 107 2.90 3.15 -1.29
N LYS A 108 2.46 4.31 -0.80
CA LYS A 108 2.28 5.52 -1.63
C LYS A 108 3.59 5.96 -2.29
N GLY A 109 4.72 5.74 -1.61
CA GLY A 109 6.06 5.96 -2.18
C GLY A 109 6.38 5.07 -3.37
N MET A 110 5.83 3.85 -3.41
CA MET A 110 6.04 2.86 -4.48
C MET A 110 5.01 2.94 -5.61
N LEU A 111 3.91 3.69 -5.42
CA LEU A 111 2.92 3.93 -6.47
C LEU A 111 3.36 5.06 -7.42
N PRO A 112 2.86 5.08 -8.66
CA PRO A 112 3.13 6.18 -9.60
C PRO A 112 2.71 7.53 -9.03
N LYS A 113 3.48 8.58 -9.34
CA LYS A 113 3.21 9.97 -8.90
C LYS A 113 2.21 10.68 -9.83
N THR A 114 1.22 9.97 -10.33
CA THR A 114 0.20 10.44 -11.25
C THR A 114 -1.18 10.48 -10.59
N THR A 115 -2.16 11.07 -11.27
CA THR A 115 -3.56 11.04 -10.84
C THR A 115 -4.06 9.61 -10.65
N LEU A 116 -3.72 8.70 -11.58
CA LEU A 116 -4.04 7.28 -11.50
C LEU A 116 -3.40 6.63 -10.25
N GLY A 117 -2.13 6.91 -9.96
CA GLY A 117 -1.45 6.38 -8.78
C GLY A 117 -2.09 6.86 -7.46
N ARG A 118 -2.61 8.08 -7.41
CA ARG A 118 -3.37 8.56 -6.24
C ARG A 118 -4.69 7.78 -6.06
N GLN A 119 -5.41 7.51 -7.15
CA GLN A 119 -6.63 6.69 -7.12
C GLN A 119 -6.33 5.25 -6.67
N GLN A 120 -5.24 4.66 -7.15
CA GLN A 120 -4.76 3.34 -6.69
C GLN A 120 -4.46 3.34 -5.18
N GLY A 121 -3.83 4.40 -4.68
CA GLY A 121 -3.52 4.57 -3.25
C GLY A 121 -4.76 4.67 -2.35
N MET A 122 -5.90 5.14 -2.86
CA MET A 122 -7.17 5.17 -2.10
C MET A 122 -7.76 3.79 -1.82
N LYS A 123 -7.36 2.78 -2.59
CA LYS A 123 -7.79 1.38 -2.40
C LYS A 123 -7.01 0.66 -1.30
N LEU A 124 -5.99 1.28 -0.74
CA LEU A 124 -5.26 0.78 0.42
C LEU A 124 -6.02 1.15 1.71
N LYS A 125 -6.25 0.14 2.54
CA LYS A 125 -6.82 0.28 3.88
C LYS A 125 -5.85 -0.35 4.87
N VAL A 126 -5.41 0.39 5.87
CA VAL A 126 -4.43 -0.07 6.85
C VAL A 126 -5.02 0.05 8.25
N TYR A 127 -4.83 -0.98 9.06
CA TYR A 127 -5.31 -1.05 10.44
C TYR A 127 -4.18 -1.46 11.37
N ALA A 128 -4.09 -0.81 12.52
CA ALA A 128 -3.06 -1.08 13.53
C ALA A 128 -3.22 -2.48 14.12
N GLY A 129 -4.43 -2.86 14.48
CA GLY A 129 -4.76 -4.14 15.09
C GLY A 129 -5.19 -5.23 14.10
N PRO A 130 -5.65 -6.39 14.62
CA PRO A 130 -6.09 -7.52 13.81
C PRO A 130 -7.50 -7.34 13.22
N GLU A 131 -8.29 -6.40 13.73
CA GLU A 131 -9.69 -6.21 13.33
C GLU A 131 -9.80 -5.20 12.17
N HIS A 132 -10.73 -5.45 11.27
CA HIS A 132 -11.07 -4.55 10.17
C HIS A 132 -12.58 -4.53 9.89
N PRO A 133 -13.18 -3.40 9.46
CA PRO A 133 -14.62 -3.28 9.23
C PRO A 133 -15.10 -3.85 7.89
N HIS A 134 -14.22 -4.50 7.12
CA HIS A 134 -14.48 -4.96 5.75
C HIS A 134 -14.84 -6.45 5.65
N ALA A 135 -15.49 -7.04 6.69
CA ALA A 135 -15.89 -8.43 6.65
C ALA A 135 -16.91 -8.72 5.53
N ALA A 136 -17.82 -7.79 5.26
CA ALA A 136 -18.86 -7.92 4.24
C ALA A 136 -18.29 -8.06 2.81
N GLN A 137 -17.08 -7.59 2.56
CA GLN A 137 -16.40 -7.68 1.27
C GLN A 137 -15.71 -9.03 1.04
N ASN A 138 -15.73 -9.95 2.01
CA ASN A 138 -15.10 -11.27 1.95
C ASN A 138 -13.65 -11.23 1.42
N PRO A 139 -12.72 -10.52 2.11
CA PRO A 139 -11.37 -10.38 1.63
C PRO A 139 -10.63 -11.73 1.65
N THR A 140 -9.89 -11.99 0.57
CA THR A 140 -9.04 -13.18 0.46
C THR A 140 -7.71 -12.92 1.14
N LYS A 141 -7.34 -13.73 2.13
CA LYS A 141 -6.03 -13.64 2.78
C LYS A 141 -4.93 -14.12 1.83
N ILE A 142 -3.88 -13.31 1.70
CA ILE A 142 -2.67 -13.66 0.96
C ILE A 142 -1.50 -13.60 1.94
N ASP A 143 -0.72 -14.68 1.96
CA ASP A 143 0.52 -14.72 2.73
C ASP A 143 1.62 -13.97 1.97
N LEU A 144 2.44 -13.26 2.71
CA LEU A 144 3.65 -12.65 2.19
C LEU A 144 4.69 -13.75 2.05
N GLU A 145 5.03 -14.10 0.82
CA GLU A 145 6.20 -14.95 0.58
C GLU A 145 7.43 -14.26 1.16
N ALA A 146 8.17 -15.02 1.96
CA ALA A 146 9.31 -14.54 2.72
C ALA A 146 10.48 -14.10 1.82
#